data_7a5a54df257c91a51b623260483aa487
#
_entry.id   7a5a54df257c91a51b623260483aa487
#
_cell.length_a   1.000
_cell.length_b   1.000
_cell.length_c   1.000
_cell.angle_alpha   90.00
_cell.angle_beta   90.00
_cell.angle_gamma   90.00
#
_symmetry.space_group_name_H-M   'P 1'
#
loop_
_entity.id
_entity.type
_entity.pdbx_description
1 polymer ?
#
loop_
_entity_poly.entity_id
_entity_poly.type
_entity_poly.pdbx_seq_one_letter_code
_entity_poly.pdbx_strand_id
1 'polypeptide(L)'
;MSASSASASSPKPGPFTPLDFQLVLLRRMADHNPDLVEEARHQLGVSIADMREANRRWQAMTRSPRARGSASRYRSVLGPPALTVPRRIGDLECEALLWPVPLWPTLRFEVLLAPNGAAWNEWLVRTPGTPGPELHTLDDLTPWSCTVDEAARAFAPARPMEGTAPTRWRLVLTAPDGSGQPRRCVAEFTWGLLQRVSFPDGA
;
A
#
# COMPACT_ATOMS: atom_id res chain seq x y z
N MET A 1 53.17 11.41 20.55
CA MET A 1 52.19 10.34 20.80
C MET A 1 50.96 10.70 20.00
N SER A 2 50.87 10.15 18.77
CA SER A 2 49.74 10.46 17.85
C SER A 2 48.69 9.37 18.01
N ALA A 3 47.49 9.74 18.46
CA ALA A 3 46.34 8.87 18.55
C ALA A 3 45.71 8.73 17.15
N SER A 4 45.82 7.52 16.58
CA SER A 4 45.19 7.17 15.33
C SER A 4 43.70 6.94 15.58
N SER A 5 42.84 7.86 15.12
CA SER A 5 41.40 7.70 15.16
C SER A 5 41.01 6.66 14.10
N ALA A 6 40.74 5.43 14.55
CA ALA A 6 40.14 4.42 13.71
C ALA A 6 38.69 4.85 13.38
N SER A 7 38.48 5.27 12.13
CA SER A 7 37.13 5.51 11.58
C SER A 7 36.41 4.16 11.44
N ALA A 8 35.48 3.89 12.35
CA ALA A 8 34.62 2.73 12.26
C ALA A 8 33.72 2.89 11.03
N SER A 9 34.03 2.21 9.93
CA SER A 9 33.16 2.08 8.77
C SER A 9 31.86 1.39 9.21
N SER A 10 30.76 2.12 9.18
CA SER A 10 29.44 1.54 9.37
C SER A 10 29.24 0.39 8.35
N PRO A 11 28.74 -0.77 8.75
CA PRO A 11 28.54 -1.89 7.84
C PRO A 11 27.62 -1.45 6.70
N LYS A 12 27.99 -1.80 5.46
CA LYS A 12 27.12 -1.56 4.29
C LYS A 12 25.76 -2.21 4.56
N PRO A 13 24.65 -1.48 4.38
CA PRO A 13 23.34 -2.07 4.54
C PRO A 13 23.19 -3.25 3.57
N GLY A 14 22.66 -4.37 4.06
CA GLY A 14 22.34 -5.54 3.26
C GLY A 14 21.35 -5.24 2.09
N PRO A 15 21.02 -6.21 1.25
CA PRO A 15 20.04 -6.03 0.18
C PRO A 15 18.70 -5.56 0.75
N PHE A 16 17.93 -4.82 -0.04
CA PHE A 16 16.58 -4.42 0.33
C PHE A 16 15.65 -5.64 0.27
N THR A 17 14.89 -5.89 1.32
CA THR A 17 14.09 -7.11 1.49
C THR A 17 12.58 -6.83 1.38
N PRO A 18 11.72 -7.86 1.23
CA PRO A 18 10.27 -7.71 1.35
C PRO A 18 9.83 -7.12 2.69
N LEU A 19 10.55 -7.40 3.79
CA LEU A 19 10.30 -6.79 5.09
C LEU A 19 10.58 -5.28 5.05
N ASP A 20 11.69 -4.85 4.47
CA ASP A 20 11.98 -3.43 4.30
C ASP A 20 10.86 -2.72 3.51
N PHE A 21 10.35 -3.38 2.45
CA PHE A 21 9.22 -2.82 1.68
C PHE A 21 7.94 -2.75 2.50
N GLN A 22 7.65 -3.76 3.32
CA GLN A 22 6.54 -3.72 4.29
C GLN A 22 6.63 -2.49 5.20
N LEU A 23 7.83 -2.17 5.68
CA LEU A 23 8.07 -0.99 6.52
C LEU A 23 7.85 0.33 5.76
N VAL A 24 8.12 0.37 4.46
CA VAL A 24 7.79 1.53 3.60
C VAL A 24 6.28 1.73 3.50
N LEU A 25 5.50 0.64 3.34
CA LEU A 25 4.04 0.71 3.33
C LEU A 25 3.52 1.25 4.67
N LEU A 26 3.97 0.66 5.79
CA LEU A 26 3.58 1.07 7.14
C LEU A 26 3.93 2.53 7.43
N ARG A 27 5.10 3.01 7.00
CA ARG A 27 5.51 4.40 7.22
C ARG A 27 4.52 5.41 6.64
N ARG A 28 3.90 5.11 5.51
CA ARG A 28 2.86 5.96 4.91
C ARG A 28 1.52 5.86 5.62
N MET A 29 1.20 4.68 6.15
CA MET A 29 -0.04 4.45 6.90
C MET A 29 0.00 5.10 8.29
N ALA A 30 1.19 5.29 8.85
CA ALA A 30 1.37 5.99 10.14
C ALA A 30 0.88 7.45 10.14
N ASP A 31 0.69 8.06 8.98
CA ASP A 31 0.11 9.40 8.87
C ASP A 31 -1.39 9.41 9.28
N HIS A 32 -2.05 8.25 9.30
CA HIS A 32 -3.46 8.08 9.65
C HIS A 32 -3.66 7.24 10.91
N ASN A 33 -2.91 6.15 11.04
CA ASN A 33 -3.09 5.11 12.07
C ASN A 33 -1.76 4.80 12.78
N PRO A 34 -1.18 5.75 13.55
CA PRO A 34 0.13 5.55 14.19
C PRO A 34 0.14 4.35 15.15
N ASP A 35 -0.93 4.14 15.92
CA ASP A 35 -1.02 3.05 16.91
C ASP A 35 -1.07 1.67 16.24
N LEU A 36 -1.86 1.51 15.18
CA LEU A 36 -1.87 0.26 14.40
C LEU A 36 -0.52 -0.02 13.75
N VAL A 37 0.16 1.01 13.28
CA VAL A 37 1.51 0.86 12.71
C VAL A 37 2.51 0.48 13.79
N GLU A 38 2.39 1.00 14.99
CA GLU A 38 3.23 0.63 16.13
C GLU A 38 3.04 -0.84 16.49
N GLU A 39 1.78 -1.30 16.60
CA GLU A 39 1.45 -2.70 16.85
C GLU A 39 1.99 -3.62 15.74
N ALA A 40 1.75 -3.28 14.48
CA ALA A 40 2.25 -4.03 13.34
C ALA A 40 3.78 -4.12 13.32
N ARG A 41 4.47 -3.05 13.69
CA ARG A 41 5.92 -3.03 13.83
C ARG A 41 6.41 -3.97 14.93
N HIS A 42 5.72 -4.00 16.07
CA HIS A 42 6.01 -4.96 17.14
C HIS A 42 5.80 -6.41 16.71
N GLN A 43 4.71 -6.70 15.99
CA GLN A 43 4.46 -8.05 15.44
C GLN A 43 5.57 -8.49 14.47
N LEU A 44 6.14 -7.56 13.71
CA LEU A 44 7.26 -7.82 12.80
C LEU A 44 8.62 -7.89 13.50
N GLY A 45 8.70 -7.57 14.80
CA GLY A 45 9.94 -7.57 15.58
C GLY A 45 10.94 -6.49 15.15
N VAL A 46 10.49 -5.38 14.59
CA VAL A 46 11.34 -4.32 14.03
C VAL A 46 11.23 -3.00 14.81
N SER A 47 12.32 -2.23 14.82
CA SER A 47 12.36 -0.94 15.49
C SER A 47 11.84 0.21 14.61
N ILE A 48 11.53 1.35 15.21
CA ILE A 48 11.22 2.57 14.47
C ILE A 48 12.42 3.07 13.64
N ALA A 49 13.63 2.74 14.08
CA ALA A 49 14.86 3.07 13.35
C ALA A 49 14.94 2.25 12.05
N ASP A 50 14.59 0.96 12.08
CA ASP A 50 14.53 0.11 10.89
C ASP A 50 13.51 0.63 9.88
N MET A 51 12.33 1.05 10.34
CA MET A 51 11.31 1.63 9.47
C MET A 51 11.78 2.95 8.83
N ARG A 52 12.46 3.81 9.58
CA ARG A 52 13.05 5.05 9.04
C ARG A 52 14.13 4.76 8.01
N GLU A 53 14.99 3.79 8.29
CA GLU A 53 16.07 3.37 7.40
C GLU A 53 15.51 2.75 6.10
N ALA A 54 14.53 1.84 6.19
CA ALA A 54 13.86 1.26 5.04
C ALA A 54 13.25 2.36 4.15
N ASN A 55 12.55 3.33 4.76
CA ASN A 55 11.97 4.45 4.02
C ASN A 55 13.04 5.35 3.38
N ARG A 56 14.15 5.63 4.06
CA ARG A 56 15.28 6.41 3.51
C ARG A 56 15.88 5.73 2.28
N ARG A 57 16.13 4.41 2.37
CA ARG A 57 16.65 3.59 1.28
C ARG A 57 15.70 3.56 0.08
N TRP A 58 14.40 3.39 0.34
CA TRP A 58 13.36 3.44 -0.70
C TRP A 58 13.35 4.78 -1.42
N GLN A 59 13.37 5.90 -0.67
CA GLN A 59 13.40 7.25 -1.26
C GLN A 59 14.67 7.49 -2.10
N ALA A 60 15.82 7.04 -1.65
CA ALA A 60 17.06 7.14 -2.41
C ALA A 60 16.98 6.38 -3.74
N MET A 61 16.39 5.18 -3.72
CA MET A 61 16.22 4.34 -4.90
C MET A 61 15.20 4.93 -5.89
N THR A 62 14.07 5.45 -5.40
CA THR A 62 13.04 6.04 -6.27
C THR A 62 13.52 7.31 -6.98
N ARG A 63 14.46 8.04 -6.38
CA ARG A 63 15.09 9.23 -6.97
C ARG A 63 16.23 8.91 -7.93
N SER A 64 16.71 7.68 -7.95
CA SER A 64 17.84 7.29 -8.83
C SER A 64 17.41 7.31 -10.30
N PRO A 65 18.18 7.93 -11.19
CA PRO A 65 17.93 7.90 -12.63
C PRO A 65 17.87 6.49 -13.23
N ARG A 66 18.60 5.54 -12.60
CA ARG A 66 18.63 4.12 -13.03
C ARG A 66 17.33 3.38 -12.69
N ALA A 67 16.51 3.92 -11.81
CA ALA A 67 15.24 3.31 -11.36
C ALA A 67 14.01 3.77 -12.18
N ARG A 68 14.20 4.40 -13.33
CA ARG A 68 13.12 5.03 -14.12
C ARG A 68 12.13 4.05 -14.78
N GLY A 69 12.42 2.75 -14.80
CA GLY A 69 11.43 1.73 -15.17
C GLY A 69 10.78 1.16 -13.90
N SER A 70 9.50 1.45 -13.69
CA SER A 70 8.81 1.06 -12.45
C SER A 70 8.87 -0.43 -12.17
N ALA A 71 8.61 -1.30 -13.15
CA ALA A 71 8.72 -2.75 -13.01
C ALA A 71 10.12 -3.21 -12.60
N SER A 72 11.16 -2.64 -13.22
CA SER A 72 12.56 -2.96 -12.90
C SER A 72 12.91 -2.59 -11.46
N ARG A 73 12.43 -1.44 -10.99
CA ARG A 73 12.61 -1.01 -9.61
C ARG A 73 12.04 -2.01 -8.61
N TYR A 74 10.79 -2.41 -8.79
CA TYR A 74 10.15 -3.38 -7.89
C TYR A 74 10.82 -4.75 -7.96
N ARG A 75 11.15 -5.24 -9.16
CA ARG A 75 11.91 -6.49 -9.30
C ARG A 75 13.28 -6.44 -8.63
N SER A 76 13.96 -5.31 -8.63
CA SER A 76 15.29 -5.18 -7.98
C SER A 76 15.21 -5.21 -6.45
N VAL A 77 14.07 -4.88 -5.84
CA VAL A 77 13.89 -4.83 -4.38
C VAL A 77 13.06 -5.97 -3.84
N LEU A 78 12.06 -6.44 -4.59
CA LEU A 78 11.14 -7.49 -4.16
C LEU A 78 11.46 -8.84 -4.81
N GLY A 79 12.45 -8.87 -5.72
CA GLY A 79 12.73 -10.06 -6.53
C GLY A 79 11.70 -10.24 -7.67
N PRO A 80 11.66 -11.43 -8.28
CA PRO A 80 10.65 -11.73 -9.28
C PRO A 80 9.26 -11.69 -8.66
N PRO A 81 8.22 -11.25 -9.40
CA PRO A 81 6.85 -11.31 -8.91
C PRO A 81 6.43 -12.77 -8.69
N ALA A 82 5.66 -13.01 -7.64
CA ALA A 82 5.11 -14.33 -7.35
C ALA A 82 4.04 -14.73 -8.38
N LEU A 83 3.32 -13.74 -8.91
CA LEU A 83 2.32 -13.91 -9.98
C LEU A 83 2.44 -12.77 -10.99
N THR A 84 2.21 -13.10 -12.24
CA THR A 84 2.00 -12.15 -13.33
C THR A 84 0.65 -12.47 -13.96
N VAL A 85 -0.25 -11.48 -13.96
CA VAL A 85 -1.64 -11.67 -14.38
C VAL A 85 -1.98 -10.67 -15.47
N PRO A 86 -2.50 -11.11 -16.64
CA PRO A 86 -3.02 -10.19 -17.63
C PRO A 86 -4.24 -9.45 -17.07
N ARG A 87 -4.33 -8.15 -17.38
CA ARG A 87 -5.44 -7.27 -17.01
C ARG A 87 -5.92 -6.54 -18.25
N ARG A 88 -7.23 -6.42 -18.39
CA ARG A 88 -7.82 -5.60 -19.44
C ARG A 88 -8.44 -4.36 -18.82
N ILE A 89 -8.01 -3.18 -19.27
CA ILE A 89 -8.52 -1.89 -18.83
C ILE A 89 -9.09 -1.17 -20.06
N GLY A 90 -10.41 -1.19 -20.19
CA GLY A 90 -11.04 -0.80 -21.46
C GLY A 90 -10.56 -1.71 -22.60
N ASP A 91 -9.98 -1.10 -23.63
CA ASP A 91 -9.44 -1.83 -24.79
C ASP A 91 -7.93 -2.12 -24.67
N LEU A 92 -7.31 -1.75 -23.55
CA LEU A 92 -5.88 -1.93 -23.36
C LEU A 92 -5.57 -3.20 -22.62
N GLU A 93 -4.62 -3.98 -23.13
CA GLU A 93 -4.04 -5.11 -22.45
C GLU A 93 -2.88 -4.65 -21.57
N CYS A 94 -3.03 -4.88 -20.27
CA CYS A 94 -2.09 -4.50 -19.23
C CYS A 94 -1.55 -5.76 -18.55
N GLU A 95 -0.48 -5.61 -17.79
CA GLU A 95 0.11 -6.68 -17.01
C GLU A 95 0.16 -6.27 -15.53
N ALA A 96 -0.36 -7.11 -14.64
CA ALA A 96 -0.26 -6.93 -13.19
C ALA A 96 0.83 -7.82 -12.64
N LEU A 97 1.82 -7.23 -11.99
CA LEU A 97 2.88 -7.92 -11.26
C LEU A 97 2.53 -7.93 -9.77
N LEU A 98 2.52 -9.11 -9.15
CA LEU A 98 2.06 -9.28 -7.77
C LEU A 98 3.15 -9.89 -6.88
N TRP A 99 3.37 -9.26 -5.72
CA TRP A 99 4.30 -9.73 -4.70
C TRP A 99 3.58 -9.98 -3.37
N PRO A 100 3.99 -11.00 -2.59
CA PRO A 100 3.49 -11.20 -1.24
C PRO A 100 3.90 -10.04 -0.33
N VAL A 101 3.07 -9.75 0.65
CA VAL A 101 3.35 -8.80 1.73
C VAL A 101 3.27 -9.52 3.07
N PRO A 102 4.34 -9.51 3.89
CA PRO A 102 4.43 -10.34 5.09
C PRO A 102 3.29 -10.13 6.09
N LEU A 103 2.92 -8.87 6.36
CA LEU A 103 1.90 -8.52 7.37
C LEU A 103 0.48 -8.92 6.93
N TRP A 104 0.21 -8.94 5.62
CA TRP A 104 -1.12 -9.24 5.08
C TRP A 104 -1.05 -10.41 4.09
N PRO A 105 -1.00 -11.67 4.56
CA PRO A 105 -0.80 -12.84 3.71
C PRO A 105 -1.91 -13.05 2.67
N THR A 106 -3.11 -12.52 2.93
CA THR A 106 -4.26 -12.54 2.02
C THR A 106 -4.23 -11.43 0.97
N LEU A 107 -3.25 -10.52 1.05
CA LEU A 107 -3.05 -9.45 0.09
C LEU A 107 -1.79 -9.66 -0.75
N ARG A 108 -1.72 -8.94 -1.86
CA ARG A 108 -0.54 -8.79 -2.70
C ARG A 108 -0.29 -7.33 -2.99
N PHE A 109 0.96 -6.94 -3.06
CA PHE A 109 1.33 -5.67 -3.64
C PHE A 109 1.32 -5.83 -5.16
N GLU A 110 0.47 -5.07 -5.83
CA GLU A 110 0.31 -5.08 -7.29
C GLU A 110 0.95 -3.84 -7.90
N VAL A 111 1.71 -4.05 -8.96
CA VAL A 111 2.12 -3.00 -9.90
C VAL A 111 1.44 -3.28 -11.22
N LEU A 112 0.51 -2.43 -11.62
CA LEU A 112 -0.17 -2.51 -12.89
C LEU A 112 0.66 -1.78 -13.95
N LEU A 113 1.06 -2.51 -14.99
CA LEU A 113 1.82 -2.01 -16.11
C LEU A 113 0.92 -1.77 -17.32
N ALA A 114 1.06 -0.58 -17.90
CA ALA A 114 0.51 -0.26 -19.21
C ALA A 114 1.19 -1.09 -20.32
N PRO A 115 0.61 -1.15 -21.54
CA PRO A 115 1.22 -1.84 -22.69
C PRO A 115 2.65 -1.37 -23.04
N ASN A 116 2.99 -0.12 -22.72
CA ASN A 116 4.33 0.45 -22.91
C ASN A 116 5.29 0.18 -21.73
N GLY A 117 4.87 -0.62 -20.72
CA GLY A 117 5.66 -0.95 -19.54
C GLY A 117 5.70 0.12 -18.45
N ALA A 118 4.99 1.24 -18.60
CA ALA A 118 4.86 2.24 -17.55
C ALA A 118 3.96 1.72 -16.42
N ALA A 119 4.30 1.97 -15.14
CA ALA A 119 3.37 1.69 -14.06
C ALA A 119 2.26 2.72 -14.05
N TRP A 120 1.03 2.22 -14.09
CA TRP A 120 -0.17 3.02 -13.94
C TRP A 120 -0.67 3.05 -12.52
N ASN A 121 -0.49 1.95 -11.79
CA ASN A 121 -0.96 1.85 -10.41
C ASN A 121 -0.05 0.96 -9.57
N GLU A 122 0.01 1.27 -8.28
CA GLU A 122 0.87 0.63 -7.30
C GLU A 122 0.09 0.54 -5.98
N TRP A 123 -0.49 -0.61 -5.68
CA TRP A 123 -1.40 -0.75 -4.54
C TRP A 123 -1.47 -2.18 -3.98
N LEU A 124 -2.12 -2.32 -2.83
CA LEU A 124 -2.48 -3.60 -2.26
C LEU A 124 -3.81 -4.07 -2.84
N VAL A 125 -3.84 -5.32 -3.25
CA VAL A 125 -5.03 -5.99 -3.79
C VAL A 125 -5.25 -7.32 -3.08
N ARG A 126 -6.47 -7.84 -3.12
CA ARG A 126 -6.75 -9.18 -2.63
C ARG A 126 -6.03 -10.22 -3.49
N THR A 127 -5.45 -11.25 -2.84
CA THR A 127 -4.86 -12.39 -3.56
C THR A 127 -5.93 -13.05 -4.44
N PRO A 128 -5.65 -13.29 -5.72
CA PRO A 128 -6.60 -13.98 -6.59
C PRO A 128 -7.08 -15.31 -6.00
N GLY A 129 -8.40 -15.53 -5.99
CA GLY A 129 -9.01 -16.72 -5.43
C GLY A 129 -9.18 -16.71 -3.90
N THR A 130 -8.73 -15.68 -3.20
CA THR A 130 -8.98 -15.53 -1.76
C THR A 130 -10.27 -14.72 -1.53
N PRO A 131 -11.18 -15.16 -0.65
CA PRO A 131 -12.38 -14.39 -0.33
C PRO A 131 -12.02 -13.05 0.30
N GLY A 132 -12.75 -12.02 -0.10
CA GLY A 132 -12.66 -10.69 0.51
C GLY A 132 -13.42 -10.62 1.84
N PRO A 133 -13.32 -9.47 2.54
CA PRO A 133 -14.15 -9.23 3.72
C PRO A 133 -15.61 -9.08 3.32
N GLU A 134 -16.51 -9.46 4.23
CA GLU A 134 -17.92 -9.13 4.14
C GLU A 134 -18.11 -7.69 4.61
N LEU A 135 -18.62 -6.84 3.71
CA LEU A 135 -18.84 -5.41 3.96
C LEU A 135 -20.31 -5.10 3.71
N HIS A 136 -21.06 -4.81 4.76
CA HIS A 136 -22.50 -4.53 4.72
C HIS A 136 -22.85 -3.14 5.22
N THR A 137 -22.09 -2.62 6.20
CA THR A 137 -22.36 -1.37 6.90
C THR A 137 -21.12 -0.51 7.01
N LEU A 138 -21.29 0.73 7.50
CA LEU A 138 -20.17 1.62 7.82
C LEU A 138 -19.26 1.06 8.91
N ASP A 139 -19.80 0.25 9.84
CA ASP A 139 -19.04 -0.32 10.96
C ASP A 139 -18.02 -1.36 10.49
N ASP A 140 -18.22 -1.95 9.30
CA ASP A 140 -17.27 -2.89 8.69
C ASP A 140 -16.06 -2.17 8.05
N LEU A 141 -16.17 -0.85 7.86
CA LEU A 141 -15.12 -0.02 7.27
C LEU A 141 -14.12 0.45 8.34
N THR A 142 -13.46 -0.49 8.99
CA THR A 142 -12.39 -0.22 9.95
C THR A 142 -11.02 -0.09 9.26
N PRO A 143 -10.03 0.58 9.88
CA PRO A 143 -8.70 0.66 9.31
C PRO A 143 -8.13 -0.72 8.92
N TRP A 144 -7.59 -0.82 7.70
CA TRP A 144 -7.00 -2.01 7.09
C TRP A 144 -7.96 -3.19 6.81
N SER A 145 -9.28 -3.00 6.98
CA SER A 145 -10.27 -4.07 6.76
C SER A 145 -10.44 -4.45 5.29
N CYS A 146 -10.30 -3.51 4.37
CA CYS A 146 -10.60 -3.73 2.96
C CYS A 146 -9.72 -2.90 2.01
N THR A 147 -9.68 -3.35 0.76
CA THR A 147 -9.04 -2.65 -0.35
C THR A 147 -9.99 -1.67 -1.04
N VAL A 148 -9.45 -0.79 -1.91
CA VAL A 148 -10.24 0.16 -2.72
C VAL A 148 -11.33 -0.57 -3.52
N ASP A 149 -10.96 -1.66 -4.21
CA ASP A 149 -11.89 -2.41 -5.07
C ASP A 149 -12.99 -3.12 -4.27
N GLU A 150 -12.67 -3.59 -3.06
CA GLU A 150 -13.65 -4.26 -2.19
C GLU A 150 -14.68 -3.25 -1.69
N ALA A 151 -14.25 -2.10 -1.18
CA ALA A 151 -15.15 -1.03 -0.76
C ALA A 151 -16.00 -0.51 -1.94
N ALA A 152 -15.39 -0.31 -3.11
CA ALA A 152 -16.10 0.19 -4.29
C ALA A 152 -17.19 -0.79 -4.77
N ARG A 153 -16.94 -2.10 -4.66
CA ARG A 153 -17.93 -3.15 -5.04
C ARG A 153 -19.04 -3.31 -4.02
N ALA A 154 -18.68 -3.32 -2.73
CA ALA A 154 -19.63 -3.50 -1.65
C ALA A 154 -20.65 -2.36 -1.57
N PHE A 155 -20.18 -1.13 -1.79
CA PHE A 155 -21.00 0.09 -1.65
C PHE A 155 -21.17 0.83 -2.98
N ALA A 156 -21.49 0.08 -4.04
CA ALA A 156 -21.78 0.67 -5.35
C ALA A 156 -23.10 1.45 -5.34
N PRO A 157 -23.18 2.62 -6.02
CA PRO A 157 -22.13 3.25 -6.81
C PRO A 157 -21.14 4.04 -5.95
N ALA A 158 -19.86 3.68 -6.00
CA ALA A 158 -18.78 4.46 -5.39
C ALA A 158 -18.15 5.39 -6.44
N ARG A 159 -17.75 6.59 -6.03
CA ARG A 159 -17.13 7.56 -6.93
C ARG A 159 -15.70 7.88 -6.49
N PRO A 160 -14.71 7.70 -7.36
CA PRO A 160 -13.35 8.11 -7.04
C PRO A 160 -13.27 9.64 -6.91
N MET A 161 -12.45 10.08 -5.98
CA MET A 161 -12.06 11.48 -5.80
C MET A 161 -10.56 11.61 -6.06
N GLU A 162 -10.12 12.82 -6.39
CA GLU A 162 -8.71 13.11 -6.49
C GLU A 162 -7.98 12.80 -5.18
N GLY A 163 -6.91 12.03 -5.28
CA GLY A 163 -6.05 11.68 -4.16
C GLY A 163 -5.10 12.82 -3.80
N THR A 164 -4.67 12.88 -2.55
CA THR A 164 -3.71 13.89 -2.07
C THR A 164 -2.25 13.58 -2.41
N ALA A 165 -1.99 12.36 -2.90
CA ALA A 165 -0.67 11.89 -3.33
C ALA A 165 -0.83 10.62 -4.20
N PRO A 166 0.20 10.23 -4.99
CA PRO A 166 0.13 9.07 -5.88
C PRO A 166 -0.23 7.74 -5.20
N THR A 167 0.06 7.60 -3.90
CA THR A 167 -0.23 6.40 -3.11
C THR A 167 -1.48 6.50 -2.26
N ARG A 168 -2.29 7.54 -2.48
CA ARG A 168 -3.50 7.82 -1.70
C ARG A 168 -4.70 7.93 -2.61
N TRP A 169 -5.73 7.17 -2.30
CA TRP A 169 -7.01 7.16 -3.02
C TRP A 169 -8.13 7.55 -2.08
N ARG A 170 -9.17 8.10 -2.64
CA ARG A 170 -10.38 8.47 -1.93
C ARG A 170 -11.60 8.02 -2.72
N LEU A 171 -12.59 7.46 -2.03
CA LEU A 171 -13.89 7.12 -2.60
C LEU A 171 -14.98 7.84 -1.83
N VAL A 172 -15.89 8.48 -2.55
CA VAL A 172 -17.22 8.83 -2.01
C VAL A 172 -18.10 7.62 -2.21
N LEU A 173 -18.70 7.15 -1.14
CA LEU A 173 -19.64 6.05 -1.15
C LEU A 173 -20.80 6.32 -0.19
N THR A 174 -21.88 5.56 -0.32
CA THR A 174 -23.00 5.56 0.61
C THR A 174 -23.16 4.16 1.15
N ALA A 175 -23.14 4.02 2.47
CA ALA A 175 -23.31 2.74 3.16
C ALA A 175 -24.32 2.90 4.30
N PRO A 176 -25.05 1.84 4.67
CA PRO A 176 -25.92 1.86 5.83
C PRO A 176 -25.08 2.03 7.11
N ASP A 177 -25.57 2.81 8.05
CA ASP A 177 -25.03 2.85 9.40
C ASP A 177 -25.60 1.70 10.26
N GLY A 178 -25.21 1.66 11.55
CA GLY A 178 -25.70 0.64 12.49
C GLY A 178 -27.23 0.63 12.72
N SER A 179 -27.94 1.68 12.29
CA SER A 179 -29.41 1.73 12.29
C SER A 179 -30.05 1.36 10.95
N GLY A 180 -29.23 1.06 9.94
CA GLY A 180 -29.65 0.75 8.57
C GLY A 180 -29.92 1.98 7.72
N GLN A 181 -29.64 3.19 8.21
CA GLN A 181 -29.85 4.42 7.44
C GLN A 181 -28.67 4.66 6.49
N PRO A 182 -28.95 5.00 5.21
CA PRO A 182 -27.89 5.28 4.26
C PRO A 182 -27.18 6.59 4.61
N ARG A 183 -25.87 6.52 4.80
CA ARG A 183 -25.03 7.70 5.07
C ARG A 183 -23.93 7.81 4.02
N ARG A 184 -23.76 9.02 3.51
CA ARG A 184 -22.68 9.37 2.59
C ARG A 184 -21.39 9.60 3.38
N CYS A 185 -20.29 9.00 2.93
CA CYS A 185 -19.00 9.16 3.54
C CYS A 185 -17.88 9.20 2.50
N VAL A 186 -16.68 9.55 2.98
CA VAL A 186 -15.43 9.49 2.21
C VAL A 186 -14.53 8.45 2.86
N ALA A 187 -14.25 7.37 2.14
CA ALA A 187 -13.26 6.38 2.51
C ALA A 187 -11.89 6.77 1.95
N GLU A 188 -10.87 6.80 2.80
CA GLU A 188 -9.49 7.17 2.45
C GLU A 188 -8.57 5.97 2.53
N PHE A 189 -7.78 5.76 1.48
CA PHE A 189 -6.89 4.62 1.32
C PHE A 189 -5.44 5.07 1.15
N THR A 190 -4.53 4.31 1.73
CA THR A 190 -3.08 4.45 1.48
C THR A 190 -2.55 3.13 0.96
N TRP A 191 -1.82 3.16 -0.15
CA TRP A 191 -1.40 1.96 -0.86
C TRP A 191 -2.56 1.00 -1.17
N GLY A 192 -3.74 1.55 -1.44
CA GLY A 192 -4.94 0.77 -1.74
C GLY A 192 -5.63 0.10 -0.56
N LEU A 193 -5.16 0.29 0.69
CA LEU A 193 -5.74 -0.27 1.91
C LEU A 193 -6.42 0.82 2.73
N LEU A 194 -7.63 0.55 3.21
CA LEU A 194 -8.45 1.52 3.94
C LEU A 194 -7.70 2.03 5.18
N GLN A 195 -7.75 3.35 5.38
CA GLN A 195 -7.15 4.00 6.55
C GLN A 195 -8.18 4.59 7.49
N ARG A 196 -9.19 5.23 6.93
CA ARG A 196 -10.26 5.86 7.71
C ARG A 196 -11.47 6.16 6.83
N VAL A 197 -12.58 6.37 7.51
CA VAL A 197 -13.81 6.94 6.94
C VAL A 197 -14.07 8.29 7.59
N SER A 198 -14.46 9.27 6.79
CA SER A 198 -14.85 10.59 7.26
C SER A 198 -16.20 10.97 6.66
N PHE A 199 -16.95 11.81 7.39
CA PHE A 199 -18.24 12.30 6.96
C PHE A 199 -18.07 13.73 6.51
N PRO A 200 -18.52 14.10 5.28
CA PRO A 200 -18.54 15.50 4.87
C PRO A 200 -19.48 16.28 5.80
N ASP A 201 -19.05 17.45 6.24
CA ASP A 201 -19.85 18.33 7.08
C ASP A 201 -21.18 18.66 6.40
N GLY A 202 -22.30 18.35 7.05
CA GLY A 202 -23.63 18.73 6.58
C GLY A 202 -24.47 17.63 5.95
N ALA A 203 -24.30 16.36 6.38
CA ALA A 203 -25.25 15.29 6.08
C ALA A 203 -25.98 14.85 7.34
#